data_4959c45ff77fcdb5ecd65fc881fde52c
#
_entry.id   4959c45ff77fcdb5ecd65fc881fde52c
#
_cell.length_a   1.000
_cell.length_b   1.000
_cell.length_c   1.000
_cell.angle_alpha   90.00
_cell.angle_beta   90.00
_cell.angle_gamma   90.00
#
_symmetry.space_group_name_H-M   'P 1'
#
loop_
_entity.id
_entity.type
_entity.pdbx_description
1 polymer ?
#
loop_
_entity_poly.entity_id
_entity_poly.type
_entity_poly.pdbx_seq_one_letter_code
_entity_poly.pdbx_strand_id
1 'polypeptide(L)'
;IIWRYEASTTDDTYTGTPTATLSASSEVDCGNATVSAALGSCSAGSATSTLTLTNPQTTSVTVYFEVQYKVTDSAGNDGAWQNKLSSQSVSPAGSSSTTQSIGDGEKITWRYRTSNESGTFSGSYTETSQSSAVNCTIDPGGSQALAASCTGSSKVSTLTITNSSSATTTAYFLVEYSLNGGVDYTVAESSKAVSINDSETVTQSVASGKAIIWRYKTSKTDGSFSGSYTTLSASDTVSCATPAASGSQGSCSSGSANISMELD
;
A
#
# COMPACT_ATOMS: atom_id res chain seq x y z
N ILE A 1 1.30 46.10 -21.96
CA ILE A 1 1.02 47.55 -21.83
C ILE A 1 1.88 48.29 -22.85
N ILE A 2 1.28 49.12 -23.68
CA ILE A 2 1.97 49.99 -24.62
C ILE A 2 1.89 51.40 -24.05
N TRP A 3 3.04 51.99 -23.80
CA TRP A 3 3.12 53.36 -23.37
C TRP A 3 3.36 54.28 -24.59
N ARG A 4 2.68 55.42 -24.63
CA ARG A 4 2.89 56.45 -25.59
C ARG A 4 3.17 57.74 -24.86
N TYR A 5 4.08 58.54 -25.35
CA TYR A 5 4.34 59.86 -24.79
C TYR A 5 4.44 60.90 -25.91
N GLU A 6 4.12 62.09 -25.61
CA GLU A 6 4.33 63.26 -26.40
C GLU A 6 5.28 64.19 -25.67
N ALA A 7 6.26 64.71 -26.36
CA ALA A 7 7.17 65.69 -25.83
C ALA A 7 6.97 67.01 -26.58
N SER A 8 6.90 68.12 -25.87
CA SER A 8 6.81 69.47 -26.43
C SER A 8 7.98 70.34 -25.92
N THR A 9 8.48 71.20 -26.74
CA THR A 9 9.51 72.18 -26.37
C THR A 9 8.91 73.44 -25.73
N THR A 10 7.58 73.55 -25.68
CA THR A 10 6.83 74.66 -25.09
C THR A 10 5.88 74.09 -24.04
N ASP A 11 5.86 74.69 -22.87
CA ASP A 11 5.00 74.29 -21.78
C ASP A 11 3.52 74.31 -22.19
N ASP A 12 2.76 73.30 -21.82
CA ASP A 12 1.34 73.08 -22.09
C ASP A 12 0.91 73.04 -23.58
N THR A 13 1.84 72.85 -24.52
CA THR A 13 1.51 72.72 -25.93
C THR A 13 1.72 71.29 -26.46
N TYR A 14 0.75 70.43 -26.23
CA TYR A 14 0.72 69.07 -26.76
C TYR A 14 -0.24 69.00 -27.96
N THR A 15 0.21 68.41 -29.09
CA THR A 15 -0.56 68.34 -30.31
C THR A 15 -1.55 67.15 -30.33
N GLY A 16 -1.55 66.35 -29.31
CA GLY A 16 -2.38 65.14 -29.22
C GLY A 16 -1.86 63.98 -30.06
N THR A 17 -0.72 64.13 -30.74
CA THR A 17 -0.08 63.05 -31.49
C THR A 17 1.13 62.53 -30.74
N PRO A 18 1.13 61.28 -30.29
CA PRO A 18 2.27 60.71 -29.57
C PRO A 18 3.55 60.80 -30.35
N THR A 19 4.59 61.37 -29.77
CA THR A 19 5.92 61.53 -30.39
C THR A 19 6.65 60.20 -30.55
N ALA A 20 6.40 59.28 -29.64
CA ALA A 20 6.93 57.94 -29.76
C ALA A 20 6.01 56.91 -29.08
N THR A 21 6.12 55.68 -29.54
CA THR A 21 5.49 54.52 -28.91
C THR A 21 6.63 53.65 -28.39
N LEU A 22 6.68 53.44 -27.10
CA LEU A 22 7.58 52.43 -26.53
C LEU A 22 7.06 51.08 -26.94
N SER A 23 7.94 50.22 -27.45
CA SER A 23 7.59 48.83 -27.78
C SER A 23 6.94 48.19 -26.56
N ALA A 24 5.90 47.42 -26.80
CA ALA A 24 5.35 46.60 -25.75
C ALA A 24 6.49 45.75 -25.14
N SER A 25 6.66 45.84 -23.85
CA SER A 25 7.34 44.76 -23.13
C SER A 25 6.60 43.46 -23.48
N SER A 26 7.30 42.37 -23.52
CA SER A 26 6.73 41.04 -23.68
C SER A 26 5.39 40.95 -22.94
N GLU A 27 4.42 40.31 -23.53
CA GLU A 27 3.14 40.02 -22.93
C GLU A 27 3.40 39.43 -21.54
N VAL A 28 2.82 40.04 -20.50
CA VAL A 28 2.91 39.46 -19.17
C VAL A 28 2.05 38.20 -19.22
N ASP A 29 2.68 37.07 -19.47
CA ASP A 29 2.04 35.77 -19.33
C ASP A 29 1.80 35.53 -17.86
N CYS A 30 0.58 35.74 -17.40
CA CYS A 30 0.14 35.36 -16.07
C CYS A 30 -0.11 33.87 -16.00
N GLY A 31 0.70 33.09 -16.71
CA GLY A 31 0.62 31.63 -16.94
C GLY A 31 -0.28 30.89 -15.98
N ASN A 32 -1.10 30.06 -16.52
CA ASN A 32 -2.11 29.33 -15.74
C ASN A 32 -1.43 28.43 -14.71
N ALA A 33 -1.69 28.69 -13.43
CA ALA A 33 -1.35 27.76 -12.37
C ALA A 33 -1.88 26.35 -12.70
N THR A 34 -1.07 25.33 -12.46
CA THR A 34 -1.43 23.94 -12.79
C THR A 34 -1.60 23.11 -11.52
N VAL A 35 -2.47 22.12 -11.63
CA VAL A 35 -2.77 21.20 -10.53
C VAL A 35 -2.74 19.78 -11.05
N SER A 36 -2.09 18.89 -10.31
CA SER A 36 -2.11 17.46 -10.57
C SER A 36 -2.51 16.69 -9.32
N ALA A 37 -3.31 15.66 -9.50
CA ALA A 37 -3.72 14.76 -8.42
C ALA A 37 -3.19 13.35 -8.68
N ALA A 38 -2.66 12.73 -7.64
CA ALA A 38 -2.21 11.35 -7.66
C ALA A 38 -2.81 10.57 -6.48
N LEU A 39 -3.21 9.33 -6.73
CA LEU A 39 -3.64 8.40 -5.70
C LEU A 39 -2.46 7.47 -5.37
N GLY A 40 -2.07 7.46 -4.10
CA GLY A 40 -1.07 6.53 -3.58
C GLY A 40 -1.62 5.12 -3.44
N SER A 41 -0.74 4.24 -3.05
CA SER A 41 -1.07 2.84 -2.80
C SER A 41 -1.83 2.66 -1.50
N CYS A 42 -2.62 1.59 -1.43
CA CYS A 42 -3.36 1.27 -0.20
C CYS A 42 -2.41 0.76 0.90
N SER A 43 -2.61 1.27 2.11
CA SER A 43 -1.97 0.79 3.34
C SER A 43 -2.99 0.83 4.47
N ALA A 44 -3.11 -0.24 5.24
CA ALA A 44 -4.05 -0.37 6.36
C ALA A 44 -5.50 0.01 5.99
N GLY A 45 -5.98 -0.41 4.81
CA GLY A 45 -7.36 -0.18 4.38
C GLY A 45 -7.66 1.21 3.84
N SER A 46 -6.65 2.06 3.62
CA SER A 46 -6.80 3.40 3.05
C SER A 46 -5.66 3.75 2.09
N ALA A 47 -5.89 4.69 1.20
CA ALA A 47 -4.87 5.28 0.36
C ALA A 47 -4.82 6.79 0.55
N THR A 48 -3.65 7.37 0.35
CA THR A 48 -3.47 8.82 0.41
C THR A 48 -3.53 9.40 -0.99
N SER A 49 -4.48 10.30 -1.23
CA SER A 49 -4.49 11.14 -2.43
C SER A 49 -3.67 12.38 -2.18
N THR A 50 -2.76 12.70 -3.10
CA THR A 50 -1.91 13.90 -3.06
C THR A 50 -2.31 14.83 -4.19
N LEU A 51 -2.61 16.08 -3.84
CA LEU A 51 -2.80 17.17 -4.80
C LEU A 51 -1.54 18.03 -4.81
N THR A 52 -0.92 18.18 -5.97
CA THR A 52 0.23 19.07 -6.19
C THR A 52 -0.23 20.33 -6.91
N LEU A 53 0.09 21.48 -6.32
CA LEU A 53 -0.21 22.81 -6.81
C LEU A 53 1.10 23.40 -7.37
N THR A 54 1.09 23.88 -8.60
CA THR A 54 2.29 24.40 -9.24
C THR A 54 2.03 25.80 -9.80
N ASN A 55 2.94 26.71 -9.52
CA ASN A 55 3.03 28.01 -10.14
C ASN A 55 4.15 27.98 -11.20
N PRO A 56 3.83 27.81 -12.49
CA PRO A 56 4.84 27.69 -13.55
C PRO A 56 5.50 29.03 -13.92
N GLN A 57 5.03 30.13 -13.33
CA GLN A 57 5.57 31.47 -13.65
C GLN A 57 7.02 31.61 -13.24
N THR A 58 7.81 32.20 -14.09
CA THR A 58 9.22 32.56 -13.79
C THR A 58 9.37 33.98 -13.28
N THR A 59 8.30 34.79 -13.33
CA THR A 59 8.26 36.17 -12.83
C THR A 59 7.75 36.23 -11.37
N SER A 60 7.96 37.32 -10.69
CA SER A 60 7.78 37.50 -9.22
C SER A 60 6.33 37.49 -8.74
N VAL A 61 5.42 36.75 -9.39
CA VAL A 61 4.01 36.66 -8.99
C VAL A 61 3.75 35.41 -8.16
N THR A 62 3.40 35.58 -6.91
CA THR A 62 2.89 34.51 -6.06
C THR A 62 1.45 34.18 -6.42
N VAL A 63 1.13 32.91 -6.58
CA VAL A 63 -0.24 32.42 -6.78
C VAL A 63 -0.76 31.83 -5.49
N TYR A 64 -1.96 32.20 -5.11
CA TYR A 64 -2.68 31.62 -3.98
C TYR A 64 -3.73 30.64 -4.46
N PHE A 65 -3.87 29.51 -3.77
CA PHE A 65 -4.84 28.48 -4.07
C PHE A 65 -5.83 28.30 -2.94
N GLU A 66 -7.10 28.26 -3.27
CA GLU A 66 -8.14 27.69 -2.42
C GLU A 66 -8.49 26.32 -2.94
N VAL A 67 -8.47 25.32 -2.07
CA VAL A 67 -8.64 23.90 -2.43
C VAL A 67 -9.74 23.27 -1.60
N GLN A 68 -10.59 22.51 -2.28
CA GLN A 68 -11.62 21.69 -1.66
C GLN A 68 -11.56 20.26 -2.24
N TYR A 69 -12.12 19.33 -1.50
CA TYR A 69 -12.27 17.96 -1.95
C TYR A 69 -13.66 17.42 -1.61
N LYS A 70 -14.08 16.41 -2.34
CA LYS A 70 -15.20 15.54 -1.98
C LYS A 70 -14.79 14.09 -2.12
N VAL A 71 -15.33 13.23 -1.26
CA VAL A 71 -15.17 11.78 -1.33
C VAL A 71 -16.47 11.19 -1.84
N THR A 72 -16.36 10.30 -2.81
CA THR A 72 -17.45 9.43 -3.26
C THR A 72 -17.28 8.09 -2.56
N ASP A 73 -18.30 7.63 -1.85
CA ASP A 73 -18.24 6.38 -1.09
C ASP A 73 -18.19 5.13 -2.01
N SER A 74 -17.98 3.96 -1.41
CA SER A 74 -17.91 2.69 -2.14
C SER A 74 -19.23 2.29 -2.81
N ALA A 75 -20.36 2.89 -2.41
CA ALA A 75 -21.67 2.71 -3.05
C ALA A 75 -21.90 3.69 -4.22
N GLY A 76 -20.99 4.65 -4.43
CA GLY A 76 -21.07 5.63 -5.50
C GLY A 76 -21.77 6.94 -5.12
N ASN A 77 -22.05 7.17 -3.83
CA ASN A 77 -22.68 8.40 -3.38
C ASN A 77 -21.61 9.49 -3.12
N ASP A 78 -21.83 10.65 -3.70
CA ASP A 78 -20.97 11.80 -3.48
C ASP A 78 -21.21 12.45 -2.11
N GLY A 79 -20.12 12.66 -1.37
CA GLY A 79 -20.11 13.50 -0.17
C GLY A 79 -20.17 14.99 -0.51
N ALA A 80 -20.35 15.81 0.53
CA ALA A 80 -20.27 17.27 0.38
C ALA A 80 -18.84 17.74 0.14
N TRP A 81 -18.66 18.86 -0.55
CA TRP A 81 -17.38 19.55 -0.68
C TRP A 81 -16.86 20.03 0.67
N GLN A 82 -15.63 19.68 0.97
CA GLN A 82 -14.95 20.04 2.21
C GLN A 82 -13.74 20.95 1.92
N ASN A 83 -13.55 21.98 2.74
CA ASN A 83 -12.39 22.85 2.66
C ASN A 83 -11.12 22.09 3.06
N LYS A 84 -10.08 22.23 2.25
CA LYS A 84 -8.75 21.68 2.56
C LYS A 84 -7.72 22.76 2.78
N LEU A 85 -7.68 23.75 1.89
CA LEU A 85 -6.80 24.92 1.96
C LEU A 85 -7.61 26.17 1.65
N SER A 86 -7.53 27.18 2.48
CA SER A 86 -8.25 28.45 2.30
C SER A 86 -7.44 29.50 1.52
N SER A 87 -6.10 29.43 1.58
CA SER A 87 -5.20 30.35 0.86
C SER A 87 -3.76 29.84 0.92
N GLN A 88 -3.42 28.85 0.09
CA GLN A 88 -2.06 28.30 -0.01
C GLN A 88 -1.26 29.11 -1.00
N SER A 89 -0.20 29.78 -0.56
CA SER A 89 0.73 30.51 -1.43
C SER A 89 1.72 29.54 -2.12
N VAL A 90 1.95 29.78 -3.40
CA VAL A 90 2.98 29.08 -4.19
C VAL A 90 3.81 30.14 -4.92
N SER A 91 5.10 30.22 -4.58
CA SER A 91 6.05 31.15 -5.17
C SER A 91 6.29 30.87 -6.67
N PRO A 92 6.80 31.82 -7.43
CA PRO A 92 7.19 31.61 -8.84
C PRO A 92 8.08 30.39 -9.01
N ALA A 93 7.86 29.62 -10.05
CA ALA A 93 8.52 28.34 -10.34
C ALA A 93 8.48 27.31 -9.21
N GLY A 94 7.60 27.51 -8.22
CA GLY A 94 7.45 26.66 -7.06
C GLY A 94 6.27 25.68 -7.16
N SER A 95 6.25 24.75 -6.19
CA SER A 95 5.13 23.85 -5.98
C SER A 95 4.85 23.67 -4.50
N SER A 96 3.61 23.30 -4.19
CA SER A 96 3.16 22.90 -2.85
C SER A 96 2.24 21.70 -2.98
N SER A 97 2.10 20.90 -1.93
CA SER A 97 1.20 19.74 -1.96
C SER A 97 0.31 19.68 -0.73
N THR A 98 -0.84 19.05 -0.89
CA THR A 98 -1.73 18.67 0.20
C THR A 98 -2.22 17.25 -0.01
N THR A 99 -2.58 16.58 1.08
CA THR A 99 -2.96 15.17 1.05
C THR A 99 -4.29 14.93 1.75
N GLN A 100 -5.02 13.91 1.30
CA GLN A 100 -6.24 13.42 1.94
C GLN A 100 -6.26 11.89 1.90
N SER A 101 -6.49 11.27 3.06
CA SER A 101 -6.70 9.82 3.15
C SER A 101 -8.15 9.48 2.79
N ILE A 102 -8.32 8.44 1.99
CA ILE A 102 -9.63 7.87 1.61
C ILE A 102 -9.61 6.35 1.77
N GLY A 103 -10.74 5.78 2.12
CA GLY A 103 -10.90 4.35 2.44
C GLY A 103 -10.99 3.45 1.20
N ASP A 104 -10.96 2.14 1.47
CA ASP A 104 -11.15 1.11 0.44
C ASP A 104 -12.50 1.27 -0.28
N GLY A 105 -12.50 1.19 -1.60
CA GLY A 105 -13.66 1.41 -2.46
C GLY A 105 -14.02 2.88 -2.70
N GLU A 106 -13.48 3.81 -1.93
CA GLU A 106 -13.77 5.24 -2.08
C GLU A 106 -12.98 5.87 -3.25
N LYS A 107 -13.49 6.99 -3.75
CA LYS A 107 -12.86 7.85 -4.77
C LYS A 107 -12.81 9.27 -4.24
N ILE A 108 -11.89 10.08 -4.77
CA ILE A 108 -11.78 11.49 -4.42
C ILE A 108 -11.80 12.35 -5.67
N THR A 109 -12.44 13.50 -5.57
CA THR A 109 -12.37 14.58 -6.54
C THR A 109 -11.89 15.82 -5.81
N TRP A 110 -10.91 16.50 -6.38
CA TRP A 110 -10.41 17.78 -5.91
C TRP A 110 -10.99 18.89 -6.77
N ARG A 111 -11.14 20.07 -6.17
CA ARG A 111 -11.37 21.30 -6.93
C ARG A 111 -10.58 22.46 -6.34
N TYR A 112 -10.25 23.40 -7.18
CA TYR A 112 -9.44 24.54 -6.79
C TYR A 112 -9.86 25.80 -7.53
N ARG A 113 -9.47 26.92 -6.98
CA ARG A 113 -9.45 28.21 -7.68
C ARG A 113 -8.21 28.98 -7.25
N THR A 114 -7.81 29.95 -8.05
CA THR A 114 -6.55 30.68 -7.87
C THR A 114 -6.79 32.18 -7.76
N SER A 115 -5.86 32.86 -7.13
CA SER A 115 -5.83 34.32 -7.01
C SER A 115 -4.39 34.80 -6.95
N ASN A 116 -4.16 36.06 -7.33
CA ASN A 116 -2.91 36.77 -7.08
C ASN A 116 -2.88 37.49 -5.74
N GLU A 117 -3.99 37.48 -5.00
CA GLU A 117 -4.14 38.09 -3.68
C GLU A 117 -4.57 37.06 -2.64
N SER A 118 -3.92 37.11 -1.47
CA SER A 118 -4.22 36.19 -0.37
C SER A 118 -5.65 36.39 0.16
N GLY A 119 -6.39 35.29 0.27
CA GLY A 119 -7.73 35.29 0.86
C GLY A 119 -8.83 35.88 -0.04
N THR A 120 -8.50 36.39 -1.24
CA THR A 120 -9.47 36.99 -2.17
C THR A 120 -9.62 36.09 -3.40
N PHE A 121 -10.66 35.27 -3.41
CA PHE A 121 -10.92 34.37 -4.51
C PHE A 121 -12.25 34.69 -5.20
N SER A 122 -12.21 34.88 -6.50
CA SER A 122 -13.37 35.10 -7.36
C SER A 122 -13.41 34.05 -8.46
N GLY A 123 -14.58 33.86 -9.05
CA GLY A 123 -14.77 32.90 -10.14
C GLY A 123 -15.12 31.49 -9.67
N SER A 124 -15.31 30.60 -10.64
CA SER A 124 -15.71 29.22 -10.45
C SER A 124 -14.51 28.34 -10.07
N TYR A 125 -14.79 27.25 -9.35
CA TYR A 125 -13.79 26.21 -9.12
C TYR A 125 -13.54 25.42 -10.40
N THR A 126 -12.28 25.03 -10.57
CA THR A 126 -11.87 24.02 -11.57
C THR A 126 -11.75 22.67 -10.85
N GLU A 127 -12.40 21.65 -11.37
CA GLU A 127 -12.35 20.30 -10.81
C GLU A 127 -11.27 19.46 -11.51
N THR A 128 -10.59 18.60 -10.74
CA THR A 128 -9.74 17.55 -11.30
C THR A 128 -10.62 16.37 -11.74
N SER A 129 -10.06 15.49 -12.56
CA SER A 129 -10.69 14.20 -12.78
C SER A 129 -10.83 13.45 -11.45
N GLN A 130 -11.94 12.72 -11.28
CA GLN A 130 -12.12 11.83 -10.14
C GLN A 130 -11.05 10.73 -10.18
N SER A 131 -10.50 10.37 -9.01
CA SER A 131 -9.57 9.24 -8.92
C SER A 131 -10.24 7.91 -9.26
N SER A 132 -9.45 6.89 -9.54
CA SER A 132 -9.92 5.50 -9.45
C SER A 132 -10.37 5.20 -8.01
N ALA A 133 -11.20 4.17 -7.84
CA ALA A 133 -11.51 3.67 -6.51
C ALA A 133 -10.23 3.12 -5.83
N VAL A 134 -10.08 3.41 -4.54
CA VAL A 134 -9.04 2.76 -3.74
C VAL A 134 -9.31 1.26 -3.74
N ASN A 135 -8.31 0.49 -4.07
CA ASN A 135 -8.40 -0.96 -4.02
C ASN A 135 -7.38 -1.50 -3.03
N CYS A 136 -7.89 -1.95 -1.88
CA CYS A 136 -7.10 -2.56 -0.82
C CYS A 136 -7.27 -4.10 -0.80
N THR A 137 -7.58 -4.70 -1.91
CA THR A 137 -7.77 -6.15 -1.98
C THR A 137 -6.49 -6.87 -1.63
N ILE A 138 -6.57 -7.88 -0.77
CA ILE A 138 -5.51 -8.87 -0.54
C ILE A 138 -5.86 -10.13 -1.33
N ASP A 139 -4.86 -10.79 -1.89
CA ASP A 139 -4.98 -12.08 -2.60
C ASP A 139 -4.12 -13.12 -1.88
N PRO A 140 -4.67 -13.70 -0.77
CA PRO A 140 -3.92 -14.59 0.07
C PRO A 140 -3.89 -16.01 -0.50
N GLY A 141 -2.71 -16.62 -0.50
CA GLY A 141 -2.50 -18.02 -0.82
C GLY A 141 -1.88 -18.78 0.34
N GLY A 142 -1.98 -20.11 0.28
CA GLY A 142 -1.28 -21.00 1.21
C GLY A 142 -1.01 -22.36 0.60
N SER A 143 0.18 -22.88 0.85
CA SER A 143 0.58 -24.24 0.49
C SER A 143 1.37 -24.88 1.62
N GLN A 144 1.28 -26.21 1.75
CA GLN A 144 2.02 -26.93 2.76
C GLN A 144 2.92 -28.01 2.15
N ALA A 145 4.01 -28.28 2.85
CA ALA A 145 4.93 -29.37 2.52
C ALA A 145 5.43 -30.05 3.82
N LEU A 146 5.66 -31.37 3.75
CA LEU A 146 6.40 -32.10 4.77
C LEU A 146 7.86 -32.22 4.36
N ALA A 147 8.77 -32.13 5.34
CA ALA A 147 10.18 -32.41 5.11
C ALA A 147 10.37 -33.84 4.53
N ALA A 148 11.31 -33.99 3.64
CA ALA A 148 11.60 -35.28 3.01
C ALA A 148 12.10 -36.31 4.03
N SER A 149 12.93 -35.87 4.99
CA SER A 149 13.54 -36.72 6.00
C SER A 149 12.99 -36.46 7.40
N CYS A 150 13.07 -37.48 8.26
CA CYS A 150 12.77 -37.34 9.67
C CYS A 150 13.95 -36.76 10.46
N THR A 151 13.63 -36.00 11.48
CA THR A 151 14.55 -35.62 12.55
C THR A 151 14.08 -36.31 13.82
N GLY A 152 14.78 -37.38 14.21
CA GLY A 152 14.29 -38.30 15.26
C GLY A 152 12.98 -38.97 14.82
N SER A 153 11.95 -38.90 15.65
CA SER A 153 10.63 -39.50 15.41
C SER A 153 9.62 -38.53 14.79
N SER A 154 10.06 -37.43 14.17
CA SER A 154 9.15 -36.40 13.62
C SER A 154 9.65 -35.87 12.30
N LYS A 155 8.74 -35.28 11.51
CA LYS A 155 9.04 -34.43 10.35
C LYS A 155 8.59 -33.01 10.59
N VAL A 156 9.27 -32.06 9.97
CA VAL A 156 8.83 -30.67 9.96
C VAL A 156 7.80 -30.48 8.84
N SER A 157 6.64 -29.96 9.18
CA SER A 157 5.68 -29.45 8.22
C SER A 157 5.88 -27.95 8.08
N THR A 158 5.95 -27.45 6.86
CA THR A 158 6.08 -26.05 6.54
C THR A 158 4.80 -25.59 5.81
N LEU A 159 4.13 -24.59 6.36
CA LEU A 159 3.11 -23.82 5.67
C LEU A 159 3.80 -22.61 5.04
N THR A 160 3.64 -22.42 3.74
CA THR A 160 4.00 -21.18 3.03
C THR A 160 2.73 -20.40 2.78
N ILE A 161 2.66 -19.17 3.32
CA ILE A 161 1.57 -18.22 3.10
C ILE A 161 2.06 -17.13 2.16
N THR A 162 1.21 -16.69 1.23
CA THR A 162 1.55 -15.73 0.17
C THR A 162 0.54 -14.60 0.12
N ASN A 163 0.99 -13.43 -0.31
CA ASN A 163 0.15 -12.31 -0.67
C ASN A 163 0.44 -11.89 -2.11
N SER A 164 -0.34 -12.42 -3.05
CA SER A 164 -0.21 -12.13 -4.49
C SER A 164 -0.99 -10.89 -4.93
N SER A 165 -1.37 -10.03 -3.98
CA SER A 165 -2.14 -8.81 -4.25
C SER A 165 -1.44 -7.90 -5.25
N SER A 166 -2.20 -7.30 -6.15
CA SER A 166 -1.73 -6.22 -7.03
C SER A 166 -1.74 -4.84 -6.36
N ALA A 167 -2.36 -4.73 -5.19
CA ALA A 167 -2.39 -3.52 -4.37
C ALA A 167 -1.34 -3.59 -3.26
N THR A 168 -0.74 -2.45 -2.88
CA THR A 168 0.33 -2.38 -1.86
C THR A 168 -0.19 -2.60 -0.43
N THR A 169 -1.02 -3.59 -0.25
CA THR A 169 -1.62 -3.90 1.05
C THR A 169 -0.91 -5.08 1.67
N THR A 170 -0.39 -4.92 2.88
CA THR A 170 0.09 -6.03 3.70
C THR A 170 -1.09 -6.91 4.09
N ALA A 171 -0.96 -8.22 3.87
CA ALA A 171 -1.90 -9.22 4.38
C ALA A 171 -1.39 -9.73 5.73
N TYR A 172 -2.27 -9.76 6.71
CA TYR A 172 -2.00 -10.36 8.01
C TYR A 172 -2.68 -11.72 8.06
N PHE A 173 -1.99 -12.73 8.62
CA PHE A 173 -2.47 -14.10 8.71
C PHE A 173 -2.55 -14.55 10.15
N LEU A 174 -3.72 -15.01 10.59
CA LEU A 174 -3.90 -15.86 11.74
C LEU A 174 -3.74 -17.30 11.27
N VAL A 175 -2.74 -18.01 11.76
CA VAL A 175 -2.41 -19.38 11.32
C VAL A 175 -2.62 -20.35 12.46
N GLU A 176 -3.32 -21.43 12.18
CA GLU A 176 -3.57 -22.51 13.12
C GLU A 176 -3.31 -23.87 12.48
N TYR A 177 -3.01 -24.86 13.33
CA TYR A 177 -2.84 -26.25 12.90
C TYR A 177 -3.59 -27.24 13.80
N SER A 178 -3.88 -28.40 13.26
CA SER A 178 -4.45 -29.54 13.96
C SER A 178 -3.61 -30.80 13.69
N LEU A 179 -3.40 -31.60 14.75
CA LEU A 179 -2.72 -32.91 14.69
C LEU A 179 -3.68 -34.09 15.00
N ASN A 180 -4.98 -33.80 15.11
CA ASN A 180 -6.01 -34.79 15.47
C ASN A 180 -7.17 -34.83 14.46
N GLY A 181 -6.85 -34.63 13.17
CA GLY A 181 -7.82 -34.71 12.11
C GLY A 181 -8.79 -33.52 12.00
N GLY A 182 -8.40 -32.36 12.51
CA GLY A 182 -9.22 -31.15 12.45
C GLY A 182 -10.24 -30.99 13.59
N VAL A 183 -10.13 -31.81 14.65
CA VAL A 183 -11.02 -31.71 15.82
C VAL A 183 -10.67 -30.48 16.65
N ASP A 184 -9.38 -30.33 17.01
CA ASP A 184 -8.87 -29.18 17.74
C ASP A 184 -7.78 -28.48 16.95
N TYR A 185 -7.74 -27.14 17.07
CA TYR A 185 -6.75 -26.30 16.41
C TYR A 185 -5.96 -25.49 17.42
N THR A 186 -4.66 -25.42 17.20
CA THR A 186 -3.71 -24.64 17.99
C THR A 186 -3.19 -23.48 17.16
N VAL A 187 -3.13 -22.28 17.73
CA VAL A 187 -2.56 -21.09 17.07
C VAL A 187 -1.05 -21.29 16.93
N ALA A 188 -0.56 -21.22 15.69
CA ALA A 188 0.86 -21.20 15.36
C ALA A 188 1.37 -19.77 15.24
N GLU A 189 0.58 -18.87 14.64
CA GLU A 189 0.87 -17.44 14.50
C GLU A 189 -0.41 -16.65 14.68
N SER A 190 -0.39 -15.67 15.58
CA SER A 190 -1.57 -14.84 15.89
C SER A 190 -1.78 -13.71 14.90
N SER A 191 -0.71 -13.23 14.27
CA SER A 191 -0.76 -12.19 13.21
C SER A 191 0.58 -12.14 12.47
N LYS A 192 0.71 -12.94 11.40
CA LYS A 192 1.91 -12.95 10.54
C LYS A 192 1.69 -12.01 9.38
N ALA A 193 2.51 -10.95 9.29
CA ALA A 193 2.46 -9.99 8.19
C ALA A 193 3.15 -10.56 6.94
N VAL A 194 2.50 -10.43 5.79
CA VAL A 194 3.06 -10.79 4.47
C VAL A 194 2.90 -9.59 3.55
N SER A 195 4.02 -9.05 3.09
CA SER A 195 4.05 -7.91 2.16
C SER A 195 3.49 -8.30 0.79
N ILE A 196 3.21 -7.31 -0.03
CA ILE A 196 2.77 -7.52 -1.41
C ILE A 196 3.79 -8.33 -2.20
N ASN A 197 3.31 -9.29 -3.01
CA ASN A 197 4.12 -10.17 -3.83
C ASN A 197 5.23 -10.91 -3.06
N ASP A 198 4.97 -11.18 -1.77
CA ASP A 198 5.90 -11.85 -0.87
C ASP A 198 5.28 -13.12 -0.28
N SER A 199 6.12 -13.91 0.38
CA SER A 199 5.72 -15.12 1.08
C SER A 199 6.45 -15.26 2.40
N GLU A 200 5.77 -15.83 3.38
CA GLU A 200 6.31 -16.15 4.69
C GLU A 200 6.05 -17.62 5.03
N THR A 201 6.84 -18.17 5.90
CA THR A 201 6.70 -19.56 6.32
C THR A 201 6.39 -19.69 7.80
N VAL A 202 5.57 -20.71 8.11
CA VAL A 202 5.28 -21.16 9.48
C VAL A 202 5.56 -22.64 9.55
N THR A 203 6.27 -23.09 10.57
CA THR A 203 6.69 -24.48 10.70
C THR A 203 6.16 -25.15 11.97
N GLN A 204 5.87 -26.46 11.86
CA GLN A 204 5.43 -27.28 13.00
C GLN A 204 6.03 -28.69 12.90
N SER A 205 6.54 -29.18 14.01
CA SER A 205 6.99 -30.57 14.11
C SER A 205 5.79 -31.53 14.23
N VAL A 206 5.78 -32.57 13.41
CA VAL A 206 4.72 -33.57 13.33
C VAL A 206 5.30 -34.94 13.66
N ALA A 207 4.84 -35.56 14.74
CA ALA A 207 5.32 -36.88 15.18
C ALA A 207 4.91 -38.00 14.20
N SER A 208 5.67 -39.07 14.16
CA SER A 208 5.32 -40.29 13.41
C SER A 208 3.93 -40.80 13.80
N GLY A 209 3.16 -41.27 12.85
CA GLY A 209 1.77 -41.67 12.98
C GLY A 209 0.75 -40.55 12.99
N LYS A 210 1.16 -39.28 12.82
CA LYS A 210 0.29 -38.12 12.76
C LYS A 210 0.31 -37.50 11.36
N ALA A 211 -0.82 -36.84 11.00
CA ALA A 211 -0.93 -35.91 9.89
C ALA A 211 -1.21 -34.53 10.46
N ILE A 212 -0.91 -33.47 9.72
CA ILE A 212 -1.20 -32.09 10.09
C ILE A 212 -2.20 -31.49 9.12
N ILE A 213 -3.11 -30.68 9.64
CA ILE A 213 -4.03 -29.85 8.88
C ILE A 213 -3.74 -28.41 9.28
N TRP A 214 -3.39 -27.59 8.30
CA TRP A 214 -3.23 -26.16 8.47
C TRP A 214 -4.51 -25.43 8.09
N ARG A 215 -4.80 -24.33 8.77
CA ARG A 215 -5.81 -23.37 8.34
C ARG A 215 -5.37 -21.96 8.66
N TYR A 216 -5.87 -21.01 7.91
CA TYR A 216 -5.59 -19.59 8.15
C TYR A 216 -6.79 -18.72 7.89
N LYS A 217 -6.81 -17.55 8.54
CA LYS A 217 -7.65 -16.40 8.20
C LYS A 217 -6.75 -15.24 7.80
N THR A 218 -7.28 -14.33 7.01
CA THR A 218 -6.56 -13.14 6.56
C THR A 218 -7.29 -11.87 6.90
N SER A 219 -6.52 -10.80 7.06
CA SER A 219 -7.02 -9.45 7.31
C SER A 219 -6.11 -8.42 6.67
N LYS A 220 -6.66 -7.24 6.36
CA LYS A 220 -5.92 -6.03 5.98
C LYS A 220 -5.40 -5.26 7.21
N THR A 221 -5.90 -5.61 8.40
CA THR A 221 -5.58 -4.94 9.67
C THR A 221 -4.99 -5.94 10.63
N ASP A 222 -3.86 -5.58 11.22
CA ASP A 222 -3.17 -6.38 12.22
C ASP A 222 -4.08 -6.74 13.40
N GLY A 223 -4.03 -8.01 13.81
CA GLY A 223 -4.77 -8.55 14.96
C GLY A 223 -6.30 -8.57 14.81
N SER A 224 -6.86 -8.19 13.67
CA SER A 224 -8.31 -8.08 13.46
C SER A 224 -8.80 -9.06 12.39
N PHE A 225 -9.16 -10.29 12.80
CA PHE A 225 -9.53 -11.36 11.88
C PHE A 225 -11.03 -11.67 11.95
N SER A 226 -11.72 -11.47 10.84
CA SER A 226 -13.13 -11.82 10.65
C SER A 226 -13.27 -12.82 9.49
N GLY A 227 -14.46 -13.40 9.33
CA GLY A 227 -14.73 -14.33 8.23
C GLY A 227 -14.32 -15.79 8.52
N SER A 228 -14.35 -16.60 7.47
CA SER A 228 -14.10 -18.05 7.54
C SER A 228 -12.62 -18.37 7.42
N TYR A 229 -12.23 -19.54 7.97
CA TYR A 229 -10.89 -20.08 7.72
C TYR A 229 -10.79 -20.67 6.31
N THR A 230 -9.64 -20.47 5.68
CA THR A 230 -9.18 -21.29 4.56
C THR A 230 -8.41 -22.49 5.16
N THR A 231 -8.93 -23.70 4.94
CA THR A 231 -8.34 -24.93 5.45
C THR A 231 -7.66 -25.68 4.32
N LEU A 232 -6.40 -26.06 4.51
CA LEU A 232 -5.67 -26.89 3.54
C LEU A 232 -6.01 -28.38 3.77
N SER A 233 -5.81 -29.19 2.74
CA SER A 233 -5.91 -30.65 2.85
C SER A 233 -4.95 -31.17 3.91
N ALA A 234 -5.28 -32.25 4.57
CA ALA A 234 -4.34 -32.91 5.48
C ALA A 234 -3.05 -33.31 4.74
N SER A 235 -1.91 -33.20 5.43
CA SER A 235 -0.68 -33.80 4.93
C SER A 235 -0.79 -35.33 4.88
N ASP A 236 0.16 -35.97 4.23
CA ASP A 236 0.39 -37.40 4.44
C ASP A 236 0.69 -37.67 5.91
N THR A 237 0.36 -38.88 6.36
CA THR A 237 0.76 -39.35 7.69
C THR A 237 2.27 -39.48 7.76
N VAL A 238 2.88 -38.84 8.74
CA VAL A 238 4.31 -38.92 8.95
C VAL A 238 4.69 -40.36 9.29
N SER A 239 5.65 -40.90 8.54
CA SER A 239 6.26 -42.20 8.81
C SER A 239 7.75 -41.99 9.04
N CYS A 240 8.23 -42.23 10.25
CA CYS A 240 9.63 -42.25 10.60
C CYS A 240 10.01 -43.66 11.04
N ALA A 241 11.00 -44.25 10.41
CA ALA A 241 11.54 -45.52 10.86
C ALA A 241 12.04 -45.34 12.30
N THR A 242 11.61 -46.24 13.17
CA THR A 242 12.19 -46.32 14.52
C THR A 242 13.49 -47.14 14.35
N PRO A 243 14.65 -46.59 14.71
CA PRO A 243 15.87 -47.39 14.72
C PRO A 243 15.62 -48.68 15.53
N ALA A 244 15.77 -49.78 14.89
CA ALA A 244 15.69 -51.09 15.57
C ALA A 244 17.11 -51.55 15.88
N ALA A 245 17.33 -51.97 17.09
CA ALA A 245 18.57 -52.61 17.48
C ALA A 245 18.27 -54.06 17.78
N SER A 246 18.93 -54.94 17.06
CA SER A 246 18.90 -56.37 17.38
C SER A 246 20.27 -56.83 17.90
N GLY A 247 20.26 -57.61 18.92
CA GLY A 247 21.47 -58.16 19.49
C GLY A 247 21.41 -59.70 19.49
N SER A 248 22.48 -60.33 19.07
CA SER A 248 22.61 -61.77 19.20
C SER A 248 23.86 -62.13 19.96
N GLN A 249 23.71 -63.11 20.82
CA GLN A 249 24.82 -63.69 21.61
C GLN A 249 25.23 -65.02 20.94
N GLY A 250 26.48 -65.09 20.56
CA GLY A 250 27.06 -66.34 20.08
C GLY A 250 27.28 -67.37 21.18
N SER A 251 27.48 -68.63 20.77
CA SER A 251 27.77 -69.71 21.72
C SER A 251 29.13 -69.49 22.37
N CYS A 252 29.22 -69.89 23.64
CA CYS A 252 30.46 -69.86 24.38
C CYS A 252 31.46 -70.84 23.79
N SER A 253 32.66 -70.37 23.45
CA SER A 253 33.80 -71.17 23.11
C SER A 253 35.02 -70.68 23.90
N SER A 254 35.69 -71.58 24.58
CA SER A 254 36.88 -71.27 25.36
C SER A 254 36.67 -70.15 26.42
N GLY A 255 35.47 -70.11 27.03
CA GLY A 255 35.17 -69.13 28.09
C GLY A 255 34.77 -67.72 27.59
N SER A 256 34.62 -67.54 26.31
CA SER A 256 34.21 -66.26 25.70
C SER A 256 33.03 -66.46 24.76
N ALA A 257 32.12 -65.51 24.69
CA ALA A 257 31.04 -65.41 23.72
C ALA A 257 31.13 -64.10 22.98
N ASN A 258 30.90 -64.11 21.68
CA ASN A 258 30.77 -62.89 20.87
C ASN A 258 29.35 -62.32 21.01
N ILE A 259 29.28 -61.06 21.27
CA ILE A 259 28.04 -60.30 21.25
C ILE A 259 28.09 -59.43 19.98
N SER A 260 27.11 -59.58 19.11
CA SER A 260 26.91 -58.69 17.95
C SER A 260 25.66 -57.84 18.14
N MET A 261 25.78 -56.54 17.86
CA MET A 261 24.64 -55.64 17.82
C MET A 261 24.53 -55.14 16.36
N GLU A 262 23.35 -55.25 15.79
CA GLU A 262 22.99 -54.71 14.49
C GLU A 262 22.02 -53.55 14.72
N LEU A 263 22.30 -52.42 14.10
CA LEU A 263 21.46 -51.22 14.11
C LEU A 263 20.90 -51.03 12.70
N ASP A 264 19.60 -51.14 12.56
CA ASP A 264 18.86 -50.92 11.30
C ASP A 264 18.28 -49.50 11.26
#